data_eeecdec183d482fd2adf285ec61a8aa2
#
_entry.id   eeecdec183d482fd2adf285ec61a8aa2
#
_cell.length_a   1.000
_cell.length_b   1.000
_cell.length_c   1.000
_cell.angle_alpha   90.00
_cell.angle_beta   90.00
_cell.angle_gamma   90.00
#
_symmetry.space_group_name_H-M   'P 1'
#
loop_
_entity.id
_entity.type
_entity.pdbx_description
1 polymer ?
#
loop_
_entity_poly.entity_id
_entity_poly.type
_entity_poly.pdbx_seq_one_letter_code
_entity_poly.pdbx_strand_id
1 'polypeptide(L)'
;PAKAAQFSEEMLAIPTHEELSEPQAETRPNMPLAPQGESPVGADTTLTVDTRNSPFQMKEVEILEPSVKRFLLAKSVSNREPKGELNEISFSADGSAAVWVYSELINRKGSRLKYVWLHGGKRIVTVPVNVGGNRWRSYSSKVINQSMGGAWRVELQDGEGRLMASADFFAE
;
A
#
# COMPACT_ATOMS: atom_id res chain seq x y z
N PRO A 1 -27.78 -45.88 9.81
CA PRO A 1 -28.57 -44.73 9.40
C PRO A 1 -27.71 -43.48 9.39
N ALA A 2 -27.61 -42.93 8.18
CA ALA A 2 -26.87 -41.74 7.85
C ALA A 2 -27.62 -40.49 8.34
N LYS A 3 -26.94 -39.56 8.95
CA LYS A 3 -27.44 -38.23 9.22
C LYS A 3 -26.72 -37.25 8.31
N ALA A 4 -27.44 -36.80 7.28
CA ALA A 4 -27.04 -35.76 6.38
C ALA A 4 -26.98 -34.43 7.13
N ALA A 5 -25.85 -33.73 7.04
CA ALA A 5 -25.73 -32.37 7.49
C ALA A 5 -26.18 -31.45 6.34
N GLN A 6 -27.23 -30.69 6.61
CA GLN A 6 -27.72 -29.64 5.73
C GLN A 6 -26.77 -28.46 5.77
N PHE A 7 -26.24 -28.10 4.60
CA PHE A 7 -25.60 -26.81 4.34
C PHE A 7 -26.73 -25.80 4.12
N SER A 8 -26.80 -24.83 5.00
CA SER A 8 -27.62 -23.64 4.78
C SER A 8 -26.80 -22.62 3.99
N GLU A 9 -27.20 -22.42 2.75
CA GLU A 9 -26.86 -21.22 1.98
C GLU A 9 -27.51 -20.03 2.66
N GLU A 10 -26.73 -19.17 3.21
CA GLU A 10 -27.19 -17.84 3.60
C GLU A 10 -26.62 -16.81 2.65
N MET A 11 -27.52 -16.33 1.85
CA MET A 11 -27.43 -15.43 0.74
C MET A 11 -26.85 -14.08 1.11
N LEU A 12 -25.86 -13.68 0.34
CA LEU A 12 -25.32 -12.34 0.21
C LEU A 12 -26.45 -11.32 -0.09
N ALA A 13 -26.68 -10.43 0.84
CA ALA A 13 -27.40 -9.20 0.57
C ALA A 13 -26.43 -8.14 0.06
N ILE A 14 -26.57 -7.81 -1.21
CA ILE A 14 -25.96 -6.65 -1.86
C ILE A 14 -26.82 -5.44 -1.48
N PRO A 15 -26.31 -4.38 -0.90
CA PRO A 15 -27.05 -3.13 -0.86
C PRO A 15 -26.94 -2.41 -2.20
N THR A 16 -28.08 -2.26 -2.81
CA THR A 16 -28.38 -1.51 -4.01
C THR A 16 -28.14 -0.02 -3.82
N HIS A 17 -27.63 0.59 -4.88
CA HIS A 17 -27.55 2.00 -5.19
C HIS A 17 -28.83 2.76 -4.91
N GLU A 18 -28.70 3.93 -4.29
CA GLU A 18 -29.51 5.15 -4.43
C GLU A 18 -28.80 6.25 -3.61
N GLU A 19 -28.67 7.42 -3.96
CA GLU A 19 -29.17 8.34 -4.97
C GLU A 19 -28.34 9.63 -4.91
N LEU A 20 -28.17 10.24 -6.04
CA LEU A 20 -27.67 11.57 -6.34
C LEU A 20 -28.23 12.67 -5.40
N SER A 21 -27.36 13.52 -4.91
CA SER A 21 -27.68 14.93 -4.68
C SER A 21 -26.43 15.78 -4.87
N GLU A 22 -26.33 16.41 -6.02
CA GLU A 22 -25.61 17.67 -6.15
C GLU A 22 -26.42 18.77 -5.43
N PRO A 23 -25.73 19.77 -4.86
CA PRO A 23 -26.05 21.11 -5.27
C PRO A 23 -24.82 21.98 -5.59
N GLN A 24 -24.82 22.48 -6.81
CA GLN A 24 -24.88 23.90 -7.16
C GLN A 24 -23.74 24.82 -6.68
N ALA A 25 -23.13 25.36 -7.74
CA ALA A 25 -22.24 26.49 -7.77
C ALA A 25 -22.90 27.73 -7.14
N GLU A 26 -22.14 28.47 -6.35
CA GLU A 26 -22.28 29.92 -6.31
C GLU A 26 -20.96 30.62 -5.98
N THR A 27 -20.56 31.41 -6.95
CA THR A 27 -20.16 32.84 -6.88
C THR A 27 -18.77 33.15 -6.29
N ARG A 28 -17.88 33.45 -7.22
CA ARG A 28 -16.74 34.35 -7.00
C ARG A 28 -17.23 35.77 -6.73
N PRO A 29 -16.54 36.55 -5.89
CA PRO A 29 -16.04 37.79 -6.42
C PRO A 29 -14.57 38.11 -6.09
N ASN A 30 -13.93 38.54 -7.13
CA ASN A 30 -13.08 39.75 -7.23
C ASN A 30 -11.75 39.84 -6.47
N MET A 31 -10.70 39.86 -7.31
CA MET A 31 -9.36 40.37 -6.99
C MET A 31 -9.36 41.87 -6.70
N PRO A 32 -8.35 42.36 -5.99
CA PRO A 32 -7.55 43.43 -6.59
C PRO A 32 -6.02 43.12 -6.58
N LEU A 33 -5.48 43.52 -7.68
CA LEU A 33 -4.17 43.90 -8.17
C LEU A 33 -3.06 44.17 -7.12
N ALA A 34 -1.87 43.78 -7.57
CA ALA A 34 -0.52 43.93 -7.01
C ALA A 34 -0.10 45.36 -6.61
N PRO A 35 1.05 45.45 -5.93
CA PRO A 35 2.16 46.09 -6.63
C PRO A 35 3.49 45.30 -6.62
N GLN A 36 4.21 45.59 -7.67
CA GLN A 36 5.57 45.14 -7.95
C GLN A 36 6.57 45.80 -7.01
N GLY A 37 7.62 45.08 -6.67
CA GLY A 37 8.79 45.58 -5.95
C GLY A 37 9.98 44.67 -6.15
N GLU A 38 10.80 45.05 -7.05
CA GLU A 38 12.25 44.87 -7.30
C GLU A 38 13.05 43.79 -6.57
N SER A 39 13.79 43.07 -7.40
CA SER A 39 14.93 42.19 -7.09
C SER A 39 16.08 42.93 -6.40
N PRO A 40 16.96 42.17 -5.70
CA PRO A 40 18.31 42.15 -6.19
C PRO A 40 18.89 40.75 -6.43
N VAL A 41 19.66 40.74 -7.46
CA VAL A 41 20.64 39.80 -7.96
C VAL A 41 21.54 39.25 -6.87
N GLY A 42 21.81 37.95 -6.90
CA GLY A 42 22.97 37.42 -6.23
C GLY A 42 23.01 35.89 -6.07
N ALA A 43 23.94 35.31 -6.80
CA ALA A 43 24.57 34.00 -6.59
C ALA A 43 23.80 32.76 -7.08
N ASP A 44 24.05 32.49 -8.32
CA ASP A 44 24.35 31.21 -8.94
C ASP A 44 24.77 30.11 -7.94
N THR A 45 23.88 29.18 -7.71
CA THR A 45 24.25 27.81 -7.38
C THR A 45 23.22 26.94 -8.06
N THR A 46 23.49 26.70 -9.31
CA THR A 46 22.82 25.70 -10.15
C THR A 46 23.13 24.33 -9.55
N LEU A 47 22.35 23.91 -8.57
CA LEU A 47 22.21 22.49 -8.31
C LEU A 47 21.34 21.92 -9.41
N THR A 48 21.97 21.64 -10.53
CA THR A 48 21.44 20.74 -11.54
C THR A 48 21.31 19.38 -10.86
N VAL A 49 20.17 19.13 -10.26
CA VAL A 49 19.75 17.76 -9.94
C VAL A 49 19.58 17.10 -11.29
N ASP A 50 20.62 16.36 -11.68
CA ASP A 50 20.59 15.52 -12.88
C ASP A 50 19.59 14.37 -12.64
N THR A 51 18.33 14.64 -12.93
CA THR A 51 17.19 13.71 -12.76
C THR A 51 17.24 12.57 -13.78
N ARG A 52 18.35 12.45 -14.56
CA ARG A 52 18.45 11.50 -15.68
C ARG A 52 19.21 10.24 -15.37
N ASN A 53 19.66 10.02 -14.16
CA ASN A 53 20.40 8.80 -13.82
C ASN A 53 20.19 8.35 -12.37
N SER A 54 18.96 8.42 -11.89
CA SER A 54 18.55 7.57 -10.78
C SER A 54 18.28 6.20 -11.39
N PRO A 55 19.12 5.18 -11.16
CA PRO A 55 18.68 3.83 -11.39
C PRO A 55 17.47 3.67 -10.47
N PHE A 56 16.29 3.49 -11.03
CA PHE A 56 15.08 3.18 -10.30
C PHE A 56 15.36 1.95 -9.46
N GLN A 57 15.73 2.15 -8.22
CA GLN A 57 16.06 1.12 -7.27
C GLN A 57 14.75 0.68 -6.61
N MET A 58 14.23 -0.13 -7.12
CA MET A 58 13.66 -1.40 -6.95
C MET A 58 13.28 -1.64 -5.52
N LYS A 59 13.18 -1.96 -4.68
CA LYS A 59 12.67 -2.40 -3.40
C LYS A 59 13.46 -1.77 -2.25
N GLU A 60 12.84 -0.84 -1.60
CA GLU A 60 13.29 -0.36 -0.30
C GLU A 60 12.36 -0.94 0.78
N VAL A 61 12.93 -1.66 1.74
CA VAL A 61 12.21 -2.19 2.90
C VAL A 61 12.74 -1.52 4.15
N GLU A 62 11.84 -0.88 4.88
CA GLU A 62 12.15 -0.21 6.14
C GLU A 62 11.38 -0.88 7.29
N ILE A 63 12.07 -1.19 8.38
CA ILE A 63 11.47 -1.69 9.62
C ILE A 63 11.73 -0.67 10.72
N LEU A 64 10.68 -0.03 11.20
CA LEU A 64 10.74 1.05 12.19
C LEU A 64 10.46 0.55 13.61
N GLU A 65 9.75 -0.56 13.73
CA GLU A 65 9.30 -1.09 15.02
C GLU A 65 10.04 -2.40 15.36
N PRO A 66 10.75 -2.49 16.49
CA PRO A 66 11.53 -3.68 16.88
C PRO A 66 10.72 -4.97 17.02
N SER A 67 9.41 -4.86 17.21
CA SER A 67 8.50 -6.01 17.25
C SER A 67 8.27 -6.65 15.89
N VAL A 68 8.62 -5.98 14.79
CA VAL A 68 8.63 -6.52 13.44
C VAL A 68 9.98 -7.16 13.17
N LYS A 69 10.04 -8.49 13.12
CA LYS A 69 11.29 -9.23 12.91
C LYS A 69 11.62 -9.46 11.45
N ARG A 70 10.60 -9.56 10.62
CA ARG A 70 10.74 -9.72 9.17
C ARG A 70 9.63 -8.94 8.49
N PHE A 71 9.97 -8.23 7.46
CA PHE A 71 9.04 -7.59 6.54
C PHE A 71 9.65 -7.65 5.16
N LEU A 72 8.97 -8.28 4.20
CA LEU A 72 9.53 -8.47 2.86
C LEU A 72 8.44 -8.71 1.82
N LEU A 73 8.80 -8.49 0.56
CA LEU A 73 7.98 -8.86 -0.59
C LEU A 73 8.38 -10.25 -1.10
N ALA A 74 7.40 -11.05 -1.47
CA ALA A 74 7.60 -12.42 -1.96
C ALA A 74 6.73 -12.71 -3.18
N LYS A 75 7.14 -13.73 -3.94
CA LYS A 75 6.36 -14.26 -5.08
C LYS A 75 5.12 -15.03 -4.60
N SER A 76 5.24 -15.69 -3.45
CA SER A 76 4.15 -16.43 -2.82
C SER A 76 4.42 -16.65 -1.34
N VAL A 77 3.40 -17.11 -0.61
CA VAL A 77 3.54 -17.59 0.77
C VAL A 77 2.96 -18.99 0.85
N SER A 78 3.73 -19.93 1.37
CA SER A 78 3.32 -21.32 1.55
C SER A 78 3.74 -21.80 2.95
N ASN A 79 2.85 -22.50 3.65
CA ASN A 79 3.07 -22.95 5.02
C ASN A 79 3.49 -21.83 5.98
N ARG A 80 2.92 -20.63 5.81
CA ARG A 80 3.24 -19.42 6.56
C ARG A 80 4.70 -18.96 6.42
N GLU A 81 5.37 -19.34 5.35
CA GLU A 81 6.73 -18.90 5.01
C GLU A 81 6.73 -18.29 3.61
N PRO A 82 7.43 -17.17 3.44
CA PRO A 82 7.58 -16.53 2.12
C PRO A 82 8.43 -17.41 1.19
N LYS A 83 8.04 -17.47 -0.06
CA LYS A 83 8.73 -18.18 -1.14
C LYS A 83 9.11 -17.21 -2.25
N GLY A 84 10.39 -17.25 -2.61
CA GLY A 84 10.92 -16.39 -3.66
C GLY A 84 10.80 -14.92 -3.29
N GLU A 85 11.82 -14.38 -2.63
CA GLU A 85 11.86 -12.94 -2.35
C GLU A 85 11.80 -12.16 -3.68
N LEU A 86 10.96 -11.13 -3.73
CA LEU A 86 10.82 -10.25 -4.88
C LEU A 86 11.81 -9.10 -4.75
N ASN A 87 12.71 -8.99 -5.68
CA ASN A 87 13.61 -7.84 -5.85
C ASN A 87 13.15 -6.95 -7.01
N GLU A 88 12.43 -7.53 -7.95
CA GLU A 88 11.90 -6.90 -9.14
C GLU A 88 10.51 -7.45 -9.40
N ILE A 89 9.61 -6.61 -9.87
CA ILE A 89 8.22 -6.99 -10.15
C ILE A 89 7.94 -6.70 -11.62
N SER A 90 7.95 -7.77 -12.40
CA SER A 90 7.62 -7.73 -13.82
C SER A 90 6.26 -8.40 -14.07
N PHE A 91 5.54 -7.89 -15.05
CA PHE A 91 4.27 -8.46 -15.46
C PHE A 91 4.45 -9.77 -16.22
N SER A 92 3.62 -10.75 -15.92
CA SER A 92 3.48 -11.98 -16.68
C SER A 92 2.90 -11.72 -18.08
N ALA A 93 2.90 -12.74 -18.92
CA ALA A 93 2.34 -12.63 -20.28
C ALA A 93 0.86 -12.25 -20.33
N ASP A 94 0.12 -12.49 -19.27
CA ASP A 94 -1.29 -12.07 -19.10
C ASP A 94 -1.43 -10.60 -18.61
N GLY A 95 -0.33 -9.87 -18.48
CA GLY A 95 -0.32 -8.49 -18.03
C GLY A 95 -0.58 -8.32 -16.53
N SER A 96 -0.35 -9.35 -15.73
CA SER A 96 -0.53 -9.29 -14.28
C SER A 96 0.75 -9.64 -13.50
N ALA A 97 0.85 -9.14 -12.28
CA ALA A 97 1.88 -9.50 -11.31
C ALA A 97 1.26 -9.73 -9.94
N ALA A 98 1.51 -10.88 -9.33
CA ALA A 98 1.09 -11.17 -7.97
C ALA A 98 2.21 -10.79 -6.99
N VAL A 99 1.92 -9.87 -6.09
CA VAL A 99 2.86 -9.40 -5.06
C VAL A 99 2.32 -9.79 -3.70
N TRP A 100 3.16 -10.44 -2.91
CA TRP A 100 2.86 -10.81 -1.53
C TRP A 100 3.75 -10.01 -0.59
N VAL A 101 3.16 -9.41 0.44
CA VAL A 101 3.89 -8.86 1.57
C VAL A 101 3.77 -9.84 2.74
N TYR A 102 4.89 -10.11 3.38
CA TYR A 102 4.99 -11.00 4.53
C TYR A 102 5.55 -10.25 5.73
N SER A 103 4.98 -10.48 6.90
CA SER A 103 5.52 -9.98 8.17
C SER A 103 5.60 -11.06 9.24
N GLU A 104 6.66 -11.01 10.03
CA GLU A 104 6.81 -11.78 11.26
C GLU A 104 6.93 -10.83 12.46
N LEU A 105 6.06 -11.02 13.43
CA LEU A 105 5.89 -10.16 14.60
C LEU A 105 6.18 -10.93 15.87
N ILE A 106 6.74 -10.25 16.87
CA ILE A 106 6.92 -10.77 18.21
C ILE A 106 6.30 -9.84 19.25
N ASN A 107 5.80 -10.43 20.35
CA ASN A 107 5.29 -9.71 21.51
C ASN A 107 4.15 -8.71 21.21
N ARG A 108 3.30 -9.06 20.22
CA ARG A 108 2.15 -8.23 19.78
C ARG A 108 0.81 -8.94 19.91
N LYS A 109 0.74 -10.00 20.71
CA LYS A 109 -0.52 -10.74 20.94
C LYS A 109 -1.64 -9.78 21.36
N GLY A 110 -2.80 -9.90 20.70
CA GLY A 110 -3.97 -9.06 20.94
C GLY A 110 -3.98 -7.71 20.20
N SER A 111 -2.88 -7.34 19.56
CA SER A 111 -2.83 -6.10 18.77
C SER A 111 -3.66 -6.21 17.50
N ARG A 112 -4.23 -5.10 17.08
CA ARG A 112 -4.86 -4.92 15.77
C ARG A 112 -3.91 -4.13 14.89
N LEU A 113 -3.55 -4.71 13.77
CA LEU A 113 -2.68 -4.10 12.77
C LEU A 113 -3.41 -4.04 11.44
N LYS A 114 -2.80 -3.38 10.44
CA LYS A 114 -3.33 -3.34 9.08
C LYS A 114 -2.20 -3.23 8.07
N TYR A 115 -2.35 -3.92 6.95
CA TYR A 115 -1.58 -3.60 5.74
C TYR A 115 -2.32 -2.53 4.96
N VAL A 116 -1.59 -1.53 4.50
CA VAL A 116 -2.09 -0.46 3.64
C VAL A 116 -1.30 -0.49 2.34
N TRP A 117 -1.99 -0.73 1.24
CA TRP A 117 -1.40 -0.72 -0.10
C TRP A 117 -1.66 0.63 -0.76
N LEU A 118 -0.61 1.25 -1.25
CA LEU A 118 -0.65 2.55 -1.92
C LEU A 118 -0.09 2.42 -3.34
N HIS A 119 -0.69 3.14 -4.28
CA HIS A 119 -0.22 3.27 -5.66
C HIS A 119 -0.14 4.76 -6.01
N GLY A 120 1.01 5.24 -6.44
CA GLY A 120 1.23 6.67 -6.69
C GLY A 120 0.88 7.56 -5.49
N GLY A 121 1.14 7.08 -4.26
CA GLY A 121 0.81 7.79 -3.02
C GLY A 121 -0.67 7.70 -2.59
N LYS A 122 -1.55 7.14 -3.41
CA LYS A 122 -2.97 6.97 -3.07
C LYS A 122 -3.23 5.61 -2.44
N ARG A 123 -3.99 5.58 -1.36
CA ARG A 123 -4.43 4.34 -0.72
C ARG A 123 -5.39 3.58 -1.63
N ILE A 124 -5.05 2.33 -1.93
CA ILE A 124 -5.85 1.44 -2.78
C ILE A 124 -6.66 0.47 -1.93
N VAL A 125 -6.03 -0.14 -0.94
CA VAL A 125 -6.70 -1.12 -0.07
C VAL A 125 -6.05 -1.15 1.31
N THR A 126 -6.87 -1.47 2.31
CA THR A 126 -6.44 -1.70 3.69
C THR A 126 -6.92 -3.08 4.12
N VAL A 127 -6.00 -3.90 4.61
CA VAL A 127 -6.26 -5.28 5.05
C VAL A 127 -6.00 -5.38 6.55
N PRO A 128 -7.01 -5.61 7.38
CA PRO A 128 -6.84 -5.74 8.82
C PRO A 128 -6.14 -7.04 9.20
N VAL A 129 -5.35 -7.01 10.28
CA VAL A 129 -4.63 -8.15 10.84
C VAL A 129 -4.86 -8.19 12.34
N ASN A 130 -5.41 -9.28 12.84
CA ASN A 130 -5.51 -9.54 14.27
C ASN A 130 -4.37 -10.46 14.70
N VAL A 131 -3.56 -10.02 15.65
CA VAL A 131 -2.39 -10.76 16.12
C VAL A 131 -2.82 -11.74 17.22
N GLY A 132 -2.82 -13.02 16.92
CA GLY A 132 -3.31 -14.09 17.82
C GLY A 132 -2.26 -14.66 18.77
N GLY A 133 -0.97 -14.36 18.59
CA GLY A 133 0.11 -14.96 19.36
C GLY A 133 1.33 -14.08 19.55
N ASN A 134 2.23 -14.48 20.48
CA ASN A 134 3.45 -13.73 20.75
C ASN A 134 4.47 -13.78 19.60
N ARG A 135 4.48 -14.85 18.82
CA ARG A 135 5.14 -14.92 17.53
C ARG A 135 4.06 -15.10 16.48
N TRP A 136 3.92 -14.12 15.62
CA TRP A 136 2.83 -14.09 14.66
C TRP A 136 3.34 -13.84 13.26
N ARG A 137 2.89 -14.65 12.32
CA ARG A 137 3.22 -14.53 10.90
C ARG A 137 1.94 -14.17 10.15
N SER A 138 1.99 -13.09 9.41
CA SER A 138 0.88 -12.65 8.59
C SER A 138 1.37 -12.24 7.20
N TYR A 139 0.44 -12.18 6.29
CA TYR A 139 0.72 -11.79 4.91
C TYR A 139 -0.52 -11.18 4.28
N SER A 140 -0.28 -10.39 3.26
CA SER A 140 -1.30 -9.85 2.38
C SER A 140 -0.82 -9.97 0.94
N SER A 141 -1.71 -10.07 -0.02
CA SER A 141 -1.34 -10.12 -1.43
C SER A 141 -2.19 -9.19 -2.26
N LYS A 142 -1.64 -8.78 -3.39
CA LYS A 142 -2.34 -8.00 -4.40
C LYS A 142 -1.89 -8.43 -5.77
N VAL A 143 -2.86 -8.62 -6.65
CA VAL A 143 -2.62 -8.72 -8.09
C VAL A 143 -2.61 -7.30 -8.66
N ILE A 144 -1.55 -6.95 -9.35
CA ILE A 144 -1.35 -5.67 -10.02
C ILE A 144 -1.46 -5.93 -11.52
N ASN A 145 -2.31 -5.20 -12.21
CA ASN A 145 -2.43 -5.28 -13.65
C ASN A 145 -1.48 -4.25 -14.30
N GLN A 146 -1.11 -4.49 -15.55
CA GLN A 146 -0.21 -3.63 -16.31
C GLN A 146 -0.68 -2.15 -16.35
N SER A 147 -2.00 -1.92 -16.38
CA SER A 147 -2.57 -0.56 -16.29
C SER A 147 -2.32 0.14 -14.94
N MET A 148 -1.88 -0.61 -13.93
CA MET A 148 -1.51 -0.11 -12.60
C MET A 148 0.00 -0.21 -12.38
N GLY A 149 0.79 -0.21 -13.44
CA GLY A 149 2.24 -0.11 -13.36
C GLY A 149 2.68 1.17 -12.65
N GLY A 150 3.94 1.21 -12.20
CA GLY A 150 4.48 2.37 -11.52
C GLY A 150 4.83 2.13 -10.04
N ALA A 151 4.90 3.23 -9.29
CA ALA A 151 5.35 3.21 -7.89
C ALA A 151 4.25 2.71 -6.94
N TRP A 152 4.60 1.71 -6.16
CA TRP A 152 3.79 1.10 -5.12
C TRP A 152 4.48 1.18 -3.76
N ARG A 153 3.68 1.25 -2.73
CA ARG A 153 4.12 1.11 -1.35
C ARG A 153 3.15 0.22 -0.58
N VAL A 154 3.68 -0.65 0.25
CA VAL A 154 2.89 -1.38 1.23
C VAL A 154 3.40 -1.08 2.62
N GLU A 155 2.50 -0.75 3.51
CA GLU A 155 2.79 -0.37 4.89
C GLU A 155 2.15 -1.38 5.85
N LEU A 156 2.86 -1.69 6.94
CA LEU A 156 2.29 -2.30 8.12
C LEU A 156 2.10 -1.20 9.17
N GLN A 157 0.86 -0.97 9.54
CA GLN A 157 0.50 0.05 10.53
C GLN A 157 -0.17 -0.60 11.74
N ASP A 158 -0.02 0.03 12.91
CA ASP A 158 -0.76 -0.37 14.11
C ASP A 158 -2.22 0.12 14.09
N GLY A 159 -2.96 -0.18 15.16
CA GLY A 159 -4.37 0.23 15.29
C GLY A 159 -4.59 1.74 15.27
N GLU A 160 -3.60 2.51 15.68
CA GLU A 160 -3.61 3.97 15.72
C GLU A 160 -3.12 4.60 14.40
N GLY A 161 -2.64 3.78 13.46
CA GLY A 161 -2.15 4.23 12.17
C GLY A 161 -0.66 4.59 12.16
N ARG A 162 0.10 4.26 13.21
CA ARG A 162 1.56 4.47 13.23
C ARG A 162 2.22 3.44 12.34
N LEU A 163 3.17 3.90 11.54
CA LEU A 163 3.95 3.06 10.64
C LEU A 163 4.91 2.18 11.46
N MET A 164 4.87 0.88 11.21
CA MET A 164 5.74 -0.12 11.83
C MET A 164 6.79 -0.65 10.86
N ALA A 165 6.42 -0.81 9.61
CA ALA A 165 7.30 -1.21 8.52
C ALA A 165 6.70 -0.80 7.18
N SER A 166 7.55 -0.62 6.17
CA SER A 166 7.11 -0.36 4.81
C SER A 166 7.99 -1.05 3.77
N ALA A 167 7.44 -1.27 2.59
CA ALA A 167 8.17 -1.70 1.42
C ALA A 167 7.71 -0.87 0.22
N ASP A 168 8.66 -0.20 -0.42
CA ASP A 168 8.47 0.52 -1.67
C ASP A 168 8.94 -0.36 -2.82
N PHE A 169 8.21 -0.36 -3.92
CA PHE A 169 8.57 -1.13 -5.11
C PHE A 169 7.98 -0.50 -6.38
N PHE A 170 8.51 -0.90 -7.51
CA PHE A 170 8.03 -0.49 -8.83
C PHE A 170 7.55 -1.73 -9.60
N ALA A 171 6.41 -1.62 -10.27
CA ALA A 171 5.85 -2.68 -11.11
C ALA A 171 5.91 -2.24 -12.59
N GLU A 172 6.61 -3.04 -13.42
CA GLU A 172 6.82 -2.79 -14.87
C GLU A 172 6.71 -4.07 -15.70
#